data_0215e1a278462ba6d73271ad6923200e
#
_entry.id   0215e1a278462ba6d73271ad6923200e
#
_cell.length_a   1.000
_cell.length_b   1.000
_cell.length_c   1.000
_cell.angle_alpha   90.00
_cell.angle_beta   90.00
_cell.angle_gamma   90.00
#
_symmetry.space_group_name_H-M   'P 1'
#
loop_
_entity.id
_entity.type
_entity.pdbx_description
1 polymer ?
#
loop_
_entity_poly.entity_id
_entity_poly.type
_entity_poly.pdbx_seq_one_letter_code
_entity_poly.pdbx_strand_id
1 'polypeptide(L)'
;ENILGNFPNFTFTIGSGIMDEDPQFCDPNIFNYGLNENSICRTASDNGEVIGAFDSTCSGTVSIQKDILPLQFGLTQNYPNPFNPVTKIHYILENDGFYTLNIFNINGQLINTLKSEKGQKGKEYSVIWDAKNLFGHKVPSGLYLYQLETVEGSLSKKMLLLK
;
A
#
# COMPACT_ATOMS: atom_id res chain seq x y z
N GLU A 1 21.07 -3.63 23.89
CA GLU A 1 22.08 -2.90 23.08
C GLU A 1 21.45 -1.65 22.53
N ASN A 2 21.99 -0.51 22.93
CA ASN A 2 21.45 0.81 22.65
C ASN A 2 21.61 1.11 21.16
N ILE A 3 20.51 1.23 20.43
CA ILE A 3 20.50 1.48 18.96
C ILE A 3 21.25 2.78 18.60
N LEU A 4 21.43 3.69 19.56
CA LEU A 4 22.17 4.95 19.41
C LEU A 4 23.69 4.77 19.40
N GLY A 5 24.24 3.62 19.80
CA GLY A 5 25.68 3.35 19.86
C GLY A 5 26.38 3.08 18.52
N ASN A 6 25.66 2.98 17.41
CA ASN A 6 26.21 2.59 16.11
C ASN A 6 26.35 3.73 15.07
N PHE A 7 26.19 5.00 15.47
CA PHE A 7 26.47 6.13 14.60
C PHE A 7 27.79 6.82 15.00
N PRO A 8 28.95 6.46 14.41
CA PRO A 8 30.19 7.15 14.66
C PRO A 8 30.10 8.57 14.06
N ASN A 9 30.19 9.59 14.92
CA ASN A 9 30.25 11.02 14.63
C ASN A 9 28.98 11.85 14.86
N PHE A 10 27.97 11.37 15.57
CA PHE A 10 26.91 12.23 16.07
C PHE A 10 27.06 12.47 17.57
N THR A 11 27.40 13.69 17.97
CA THR A 11 27.29 14.13 19.35
C THR A 11 25.89 14.71 19.54
N PHE A 12 25.01 13.94 20.19
CA PHE A 12 23.74 14.48 20.64
C PHE A 12 23.94 15.21 21.96
N THR A 13 23.60 16.48 21.98
CA THR A 13 23.44 17.19 23.24
C THR A 13 22.06 16.82 23.76
N ILE A 14 22.01 15.98 24.79
CA ILE A 14 20.77 15.61 25.47
C ILE A 14 20.27 16.86 26.19
N GLY A 15 19.18 17.46 25.69
CA GLY A 15 18.50 18.57 26.36
C GLY A 15 17.79 18.09 27.63
N SER A 16 17.53 19.02 28.57
CA SER A 16 16.65 18.74 29.71
C SER A 16 15.27 18.33 29.19
N GLY A 17 14.86 17.10 29.46
CA GLY A 17 13.57 16.55 28.96
C GLY A 17 13.70 15.32 28.07
N ILE A 18 14.91 14.87 27.73
CA ILE A 18 15.11 13.57 27.08
C ILE A 18 15.23 12.50 28.17
N MET A 19 14.39 11.49 28.11
CA MET A 19 14.42 10.35 29.04
C MET A 19 15.29 9.24 28.43
N ASP A 20 16.24 8.75 29.20
CA ASP A 20 17.10 7.60 28.88
C ASP A 20 16.56 6.31 29.51
N GLU A 21 15.26 6.25 29.72
CA GLU A 21 14.57 5.13 30.33
C GLU A 21 13.96 4.23 29.28
N ASP A 22 13.91 2.93 29.57
CA ASP A 22 13.23 1.96 28.69
C ASP A 22 11.74 2.29 28.59
N PRO A 23 11.20 2.57 27.41
CA PRO A 23 9.78 2.85 27.23
C PRO A 23 8.86 1.68 27.55
N GLN A 24 9.39 0.48 27.78
CA GLN A 24 8.63 -0.73 28.12
C GLN A 24 7.49 -1.00 27.12
N PHE A 25 7.83 -1.18 25.86
CA PHE A 25 6.87 -1.61 24.86
C PHE A 25 6.31 -3.00 25.17
N CYS A 26 5.06 -3.23 24.82
CA CYS A 26 4.35 -4.47 25.10
C CYS A 26 5.02 -5.71 24.48
N ASP A 27 5.30 -5.70 23.18
CA ASP A 27 6.09 -6.73 22.50
C ASP A 27 6.65 -6.20 21.18
N PRO A 28 7.86 -5.66 21.17
CA PRO A 28 8.47 -5.13 19.94
C PRO A 28 8.80 -6.21 18.90
N ASN A 29 8.87 -7.49 19.29
CA ASN A 29 9.17 -8.57 18.34
C ASN A 29 8.00 -8.86 17.38
N ILE A 30 6.79 -8.52 17.78
CA ILE A 30 5.58 -8.61 16.94
C ILE A 30 5.07 -7.24 16.51
N PHE A 31 5.94 -6.22 16.55
CA PHE A 31 5.63 -4.82 16.21
C PHE A 31 4.52 -4.20 17.10
N ASN A 32 4.33 -4.71 18.30
CA ASN A 32 3.43 -4.10 19.27
C ASN A 32 4.18 -3.06 20.13
N TYR A 33 4.13 -1.81 19.67
CA TYR A 33 4.75 -0.66 20.32
C TYR A 33 3.79 0.08 21.28
N GLY A 34 2.73 -0.57 21.74
CA GLY A 34 1.92 -0.08 22.84
C GLY A 34 2.77 -0.01 24.12
N LEU A 35 2.51 0.95 25.00
CA LEU A 35 3.24 1.11 26.26
C LEU A 35 2.64 0.24 27.36
N ASN A 36 3.51 -0.41 28.14
CA ASN A 36 3.11 -1.11 29.35
C ASN A 36 2.45 -0.13 30.37
N GLU A 37 1.54 -0.61 31.17
CA GLU A 37 0.85 0.21 32.21
C GLU A 37 1.81 0.94 33.16
N ASN A 38 2.97 0.34 33.40
CA ASN A 38 4.00 0.89 34.28
C ASN A 38 5.05 1.74 33.54
N SER A 39 4.88 1.95 32.23
CA SER A 39 5.82 2.75 31.46
C SER A 39 5.79 4.21 31.88
N ILE A 40 6.97 4.75 32.17
CA ILE A 40 7.14 6.17 32.53
C ILE A 40 6.74 7.09 31.35
N CYS A 41 6.82 6.59 30.13
CA CYS A 41 6.44 7.33 28.92
C CYS A 41 4.93 7.65 28.84
N ARG A 42 4.10 7.03 29.72
CA ARG A 42 2.66 7.33 29.76
C ARG A 42 2.32 8.66 30.43
N THR A 43 3.21 9.19 31.24
CA THR A 43 2.96 10.40 32.04
C THR A 43 4.06 11.46 31.95
N ALA A 44 5.00 11.25 31.04
CA ALA A 44 6.21 12.07 30.99
C ALA A 44 6.10 13.32 30.11
N SER A 45 4.95 13.55 29.44
CA SER A 45 4.76 14.80 28.68
C SER A 45 4.49 15.97 29.62
N ASP A 46 4.90 17.16 29.25
CA ASP A 46 4.67 18.40 30.00
C ASP A 46 3.17 18.68 30.22
N ASN A 47 2.30 18.09 29.40
CA ASN A 47 0.86 18.22 29.45
C ASN A 47 0.16 17.02 30.13
N GLY A 48 0.92 16.03 30.61
CA GLY A 48 0.36 14.79 31.17
C GLY A 48 -0.23 13.83 30.13
N GLU A 49 0.04 14.06 28.85
CA GLU A 49 -0.37 13.16 27.77
C GLU A 49 0.67 12.04 27.56
N VAL A 50 0.25 10.99 26.90
CA VAL A 50 1.13 9.84 26.58
C VAL A 50 2.18 10.24 25.56
N ILE A 51 3.46 10.02 25.87
CA ILE A 51 4.54 10.17 24.89
C ILE A 51 4.65 8.85 24.12
N GLY A 52 4.13 8.82 22.91
CA GLY A 52 4.22 7.64 22.06
C GLY A 52 3.13 7.59 21.01
N ALA A 53 3.25 6.65 20.08
CA ALA A 53 2.36 6.56 18.93
C ALA A 53 0.98 5.96 19.25
N PHE A 54 0.82 5.27 20.39
CA PHE A 54 -0.41 4.55 20.73
C PHE A 54 -0.68 4.56 22.24
N ASP A 55 -1.90 4.93 22.60
CA ASP A 55 -2.44 4.88 23.98
C ASP A 55 -3.04 3.48 24.29
N SER A 56 -2.41 2.40 23.86
CA SER A 56 -2.89 1.05 24.15
C SER A 56 -2.10 0.43 25.30
N THR A 57 -2.80 -0.02 26.34
CA THR A 57 -2.24 -0.86 27.39
C THR A 57 -1.98 -2.27 26.88
N CYS A 58 -0.98 -2.96 27.43
CA CYS A 58 -0.64 -4.35 27.05
C CYS A 58 -1.76 -5.37 27.34
N SER A 59 -2.79 -5.01 28.06
CA SER A 59 -3.91 -5.88 28.42
C SER A 59 -4.98 -6.04 27.33
N GLY A 60 -4.74 -5.51 26.16
CA GLY A 60 -5.55 -5.82 24.99
C GLY A 60 -4.84 -6.85 24.12
N THR A 61 -5.43 -8.03 23.88
CA THR A 61 -5.25 -8.61 22.58
C THR A 61 -5.41 -7.46 21.61
N VAL A 62 -4.33 -7.07 20.90
CA VAL A 62 -4.49 -6.34 19.68
C VAL A 62 -5.26 -7.31 18.81
N SER A 63 -6.59 -7.30 18.92
CA SER A 63 -7.35 -7.56 17.76
C SER A 63 -6.82 -6.50 16.80
N ILE A 64 -5.91 -6.89 15.92
CA ILE A 64 -5.91 -6.33 14.61
C ILE A 64 -7.35 -6.56 14.20
N GLN A 65 -8.25 -5.63 14.58
CA GLN A 65 -9.23 -5.25 13.64
C GLN A 65 -8.32 -4.91 12.46
N LYS A 66 -8.13 -5.90 11.61
CA LYS A 66 -7.99 -5.64 10.22
C LYS A 66 -9.16 -4.72 10.00
N ASP A 67 -8.93 -3.41 10.25
CA ASP A 67 -9.74 -2.39 9.67
C ASP A 67 -9.75 -2.88 8.25
N ILE A 68 -10.87 -3.48 7.92
CA ILE A 68 -11.19 -3.74 6.54
C ILE A 68 -11.33 -2.29 6.08
N LEU A 69 -10.16 -1.70 5.76
CA LEU A 69 -10.14 -0.48 4.99
C LEU A 69 -11.15 -0.79 3.92
N PRO A 70 -12.31 -0.09 3.91
CA PRO A 70 -13.38 -0.45 3.00
C PRO A 70 -12.68 -0.60 1.67
N LEU A 71 -12.77 -1.79 1.08
CA LEU A 71 -12.05 -2.15 -0.14
C LEU A 71 -12.23 -0.97 -1.07
N GLN A 72 -11.22 -0.05 -1.05
CA GLN A 72 -11.37 1.22 -1.72
C GLN A 72 -11.42 0.90 -3.21
N PHE A 73 -12.51 1.34 -3.85
CA PHE A 73 -12.55 1.44 -5.30
C PHE A 73 -11.17 1.89 -5.78
N GLY A 74 -10.58 1.14 -6.64
CA GLY A 74 -9.23 1.47 -7.06
C GLY A 74 -8.67 0.55 -8.11
N LEU A 75 -7.79 1.14 -8.88
CA LEU A 75 -6.90 0.47 -9.78
C LEU A 75 -5.51 0.52 -9.18
N THR A 76 -4.93 -0.63 -8.83
CA THR A 76 -3.60 -0.67 -8.22
C THR A 76 -2.50 -0.57 -9.27
N GLN A 77 -1.27 -0.29 -8.83
CA GLN A 77 -0.11 -0.39 -9.71
C GLN A 77 0.09 -1.85 -10.10
N ASN A 78 0.32 -2.09 -11.42
CA ASN A 78 0.63 -3.43 -11.91
C ASN A 78 1.93 -3.95 -11.30
N TYR A 79 2.00 -5.25 -11.08
CA TYR A 79 3.20 -5.88 -10.54
C TYR A 79 3.57 -7.15 -11.35
N PRO A 80 4.85 -7.29 -11.72
CA PRO A 80 5.93 -6.32 -11.60
C PRO A 80 5.74 -5.08 -12.49
N ASN A 81 6.42 -3.97 -12.16
CA ASN A 81 6.57 -2.78 -13.00
C ASN A 81 7.93 -2.12 -12.70
N PRO A 82 8.88 -2.06 -13.63
CA PRO A 82 8.81 -2.58 -15.02
C PRO A 82 8.59 -4.10 -15.10
N PHE A 83 8.05 -4.58 -16.21
CA PHE A 83 7.73 -6.00 -16.41
C PHE A 83 8.30 -6.58 -17.70
N ASN A 84 8.46 -7.93 -17.76
CA ASN A 84 8.99 -8.66 -18.92
C ASN A 84 8.50 -10.12 -18.92
N PRO A 85 7.71 -10.58 -19.88
CA PRO A 85 6.70 -9.81 -20.62
C PRO A 85 5.35 -9.78 -19.91
N VAL A 86 5.27 -10.35 -18.71
CA VAL A 86 4.03 -10.62 -17.97
C VAL A 86 3.91 -9.70 -16.76
N THR A 87 2.72 -9.16 -16.57
CA THR A 87 2.38 -8.39 -15.38
C THR A 87 0.95 -8.68 -14.93
N LYS A 88 0.67 -8.43 -13.66
CA LYS A 88 -0.64 -8.60 -13.04
C LYS A 88 -1.20 -7.25 -12.62
N ILE A 89 -2.46 -7.02 -12.93
CA ILE A 89 -3.21 -5.81 -12.57
C ILE A 89 -4.30 -6.22 -11.60
N HIS A 90 -4.42 -5.51 -10.48
CA HIS A 90 -5.49 -5.68 -9.50
C HIS A 90 -6.40 -4.46 -9.49
N TYR A 91 -7.67 -4.67 -9.27
CA TYR A 91 -8.65 -3.59 -9.19
C TYR A 91 -9.89 -4.02 -8.40
N ILE A 92 -10.61 -3.03 -7.87
CA ILE A 92 -11.85 -3.18 -7.11
C ILE A 92 -12.87 -2.20 -7.68
N LEU A 93 -14.08 -2.66 -7.89
CA LEU A 93 -15.17 -1.84 -8.42
C LEU A 93 -15.91 -1.10 -7.31
N GLU A 94 -16.28 0.15 -7.58
CA GLU A 94 -17.05 0.98 -6.67
C GLU A 94 -18.51 0.55 -6.58
N ASN A 95 -19.08 0.11 -7.70
CA ASN A 95 -20.48 -0.30 -7.83
C ASN A 95 -20.61 -1.55 -8.68
N ASP A 96 -21.76 -2.22 -8.56
CA ASP A 96 -22.14 -3.27 -9.48
C ASP A 96 -22.41 -2.68 -10.86
N GLY A 97 -21.88 -3.30 -11.90
CA GLY A 97 -22.11 -2.78 -13.23
C GLY A 97 -21.17 -3.34 -14.29
N PHE A 98 -21.36 -2.83 -15.49
CA PHE A 98 -20.49 -3.16 -16.61
C PHE A 98 -19.19 -2.34 -16.51
N TYR A 99 -18.07 -2.99 -16.75
CA TYR A 99 -16.77 -2.35 -16.77
C TYR A 99 -15.89 -2.88 -17.91
N THR A 100 -14.91 -2.08 -18.31
CA THR A 100 -13.85 -2.48 -19.22
C THR A 100 -12.48 -2.20 -18.63
N LEU A 101 -11.52 -3.07 -18.90
CA LEU A 101 -10.11 -2.85 -18.60
C LEU A 101 -9.32 -2.89 -19.90
N ASN A 102 -8.88 -1.74 -20.34
CA ASN A 102 -8.23 -1.51 -21.62
C ASN A 102 -6.76 -1.16 -21.47
N ILE A 103 -5.96 -1.56 -22.46
CA ILE A 103 -4.54 -1.19 -22.59
C ILE A 103 -4.38 -0.27 -23.79
N PHE A 104 -3.66 0.83 -23.60
CA PHE A 104 -3.35 1.81 -24.62
C PHE A 104 -1.83 2.03 -24.74
N ASN A 105 -1.38 2.41 -25.92
CA ASN A 105 -0.04 2.96 -26.08
C ASN A 105 0.00 4.46 -25.71
N ILE A 106 1.19 5.06 -25.80
CA ILE A 106 1.39 6.49 -25.47
C ILE A 106 0.64 7.45 -26.42
N ASN A 107 0.25 6.97 -27.59
CA ASN A 107 -0.53 7.75 -28.58
C ASN A 107 -2.05 7.64 -28.33
N GLY A 108 -2.48 6.95 -27.29
CA GLY A 108 -3.88 6.72 -26.99
C GLY A 108 -4.56 5.66 -27.86
N GLN A 109 -3.80 4.89 -28.63
CA GLN A 109 -4.35 3.82 -29.44
C GLN A 109 -4.62 2.60 -28.59
N LEU A 110 -5.81 2.00 -28.72
CA LEU A 110 -6.18 0.76 -28.02
C LEU A 110 -5.30 -0.40 -28.51
N ILE A 111 -4.63 -1.04 -27.58
CA ILE A 111 -3.76 -2.19 -27.79
C ILE A 111 -4.48 -3.49 -27.48
N ASN A 112 -5.17 -3.54 -26.33
CA ASN A 112 -5.90 -4.73 -25.91
C ASN A 112 -7.06 -4.36 -24.98
N THR A 113 -8.11 -5.19 -24.96
CA THR A 113 -9.17 -5.17 -23.97
C THR A 113 -9.04 -6.44 -23.13
N LEU A 114 -8.57 -6.29 -21.90
CA LEU A 114 -8.31 -7.42 -20.99
C LEU A 114 -9.59 -7.96 -20.36
N LYS A 115 -10.56 -7.05 -20.12
CA LYS A 115 -11.86 -7.36 -19.51
C LYS A 115 -12.93 -6.46 -20.10
N SER A 116 -14.11 -7.04 -20.33
CA SER A 116 -15.33 -6.34 -20.77
C SER A 116 -16.53 -7.17 -20.31
N GLU A 117 -16.94 -6.95 -19.04
CA GLU A 117 -17.95 -7.78 -18.39
C GLU A 117 -18.66 -7.05 -17.25
N LYS A 118 -19.69 -7.67 -16.64
CA LYS A 118 -20.30 -7.16 -15.41
C LYS A 118 -19.50 -7.60 -14.20
N GLY A 119 -19.30 -6.68 -13.27
CA GLY A 119 -18.63 -6.92 -12.01
C GLY A 119 -19.45 -6.52 -10.79
N GLN A 120 -18.95 -6.87 -9.61
CA GLN A 120 -19.59 -6.66 -8.33
C GLN A 120 -18.81 -5.65 -7.50
N LYS A 121 -19.55 -4.78 -6.81
CA LYS A 121 -19.02 -3.82 -5.84
C LYS A 121 -18.14 -4.50 -4.79
N GLY A 122 -16.99 -3.88 -4.48
CA GLY A 122 -16.10 -4.29 -3.40
C GLY A 122 -15.41 -5.64 -3.61
N LYS A 123 -15.67 -6.32 -4.73
CA LYS A 123 -14.96 -7.55 -5.08
C LYS A 123 -13.60 -7.21 -5.68
N GLU A 124 -12.57 -7.93 -5.22
CA GLU A 124 -11.22 -7.83 -5.79
C GLU A 124 -11.14 -8.66 -7.09
N TYR A 125 -10.65 -8.02 -8.13
CA TYR A 125 -10.38 -8.63 -9.41
C TYR A 125 -8.89 -8.58 -9.73
N SER A 126 -8.43 -9.54 -10.50
CA SER A 126 -7.08 -9.52 -11.03
C SER A 126 -7.05 -10.07 -12.44
N VAL A 127 -6.18 -9.51 -13.27
CA VAL A 127 -5.96 -9.95 -14.64
C VAL A 127 -4.48 -9.94 -14.97
N ILE A 128 -4.06 -10.86 -15.80
CA ILE A 128 -2.68 -10.96 -16.30
C ILE A 128 -2.65 -10.42 -17.72
N TRP A 129 -1.66 -9.58 -18.02
CA TRP A 129 -1.33 -9.18 -19.39
C TRP A 129 0.06 -9.70 -19.78
N ASP A 130 0.14 -10.36 -20.91
CA ASP A 130 1.33 -11.01 -21.46
C ASP A 130 1.99 -10.22 -22.60
N ALA A 131 1.78 -8.91 -22.62
CA ALA A 131 2.30 -7.96 -23.63
C ALA A 131 1.88 -8.30 -25.05
N LYS A 132 0.63 -8.76 -25.24
CA LYS A 132 0.05 -8.98 -26.56
C LYS A 132 -1.09 -8.00 -26.86
N ASN A 133 -1.25 -7.70 -28.14
CA ASN A 133 -2.38 -6.92 -28.65
C ASN A 133 -3.63 -7.79 -28.87
N LEU A 134 -4.73 -7.17 -29.32
CA LEU A 134 -6.01 -7.85 -29.63
C LEU A 134 -5.87 -9.01 -30.63
N PHE A 135 -4.83 -8.99 -31.47
CA PHE A 135 -4.56 -10.03 -32.49
C PHE A 135 -3.61 -11.13 -31.98
N GLY A 136 -3.21 -11.09 -30.72
CA GLY A 136 -2.26 -12.04 -30.13
C GLY A 136 -0.79 -11.78 -30.46
N HIS A 137 -0.46 -10.70 -31.14
CA HIS A 137 0.92 -10.34 -31.47
C HIS A 137 1.58 -9.61 -30.31
N LYS A 138 2.86 -9.93 -30.04
CA LYS A 138 3.67 -9.23 -29.04
C LYS A 138 3.85 -7.76 -29.41
N VAL A 139 3.67 -6.89 -28.43
CA VAL A 139 3.88 -5.46 -28.58
C VAL A 139 5.34 -5.07 -28.26
N PRO A 140 5.86 -3.95 -28.79
CA PRO A 140 7.22 -3.48 -28.52
C PRO A 140 7.42 -3.07 -27.06
N SER A 141 8.69 -3.02 -26.61
CA SER A 141 9.05 -2.40 -25.33
C SER A 141 8.64 -0.93 -25.33
N GLY A 142 8.22 -0.43 -24.18
CA GLY A 142 7.80 0.95 -24.04
C GLY A 142 6.79 1.17 -22.94
N LEU A 143 6.32 2.41 -22.85
CA LEU A 143 5.31 2.85 -21.90
C LEU A 143 3.92 2.54 -22.43
N TYR A 144 3.10 1.95 -21.59
CA TYR A 144 1.69 1.66 -21.81
C TYR A 144 0.85 2.25 -20.69
N LEU A 145 -0.43 2.51 -21.02
CA LEU A 145 -1.46 2.92 -20.08
C LEU A 145 -2.48 1.80 -19.96
N TYR A 146 -2.94 1.51 -18.76
CA TYR A 146 -4.13 0.69 -18.57
C TYR A 146 -5.20 1.50 -17.89
N GLN A 147 -6.42 1.31 -18.34
CA GLN A 147 -7.59 2.08 -17.92
C GLN A 147 -8.72 1.14 -17.51
N LEU A 148 -9.19 1.30 -16.30
CA LEU A 148 -10.45 0.72 -15.83
C LEU A 148 -11.54 1.76 -16.06
N GLU A 149 -12.53 1.43 -16.86
CA GLU A 149 -13.67 2.28 -17.20
C GLU A 149 -14.94 1.66 -16.66
N THR A 150 -15.75 2.46 -15.99
CA THR A 150 -17.06 2.12 -15.44
C THR A 150 -18.09 3.16 -15.88
N VAL A 151 -19.36 2.97 -15.55
CA VAL A 151 -20.42 3.95 -15.85
C VAL A 151 -20.25 5.28 -15.10
N GLU A 152 -19.50 5.29 -13.99
CA GLU A 152 -19.29 6.47 -13.14
C GLU A 152 -17.99 7.22 -13.46
N GLY A 153 -17.09 6.60 -14.21
CA GLY A 153 -15.82 7.23 -14.56
C GLY A 153 -14.72 6.25 -14.91
N SER A 154 -13.51 6.75 -15.00
CA SER A 154 -12.35 5.94 -15.36
C SER A 154 -11.15 6.21 -14.47
N LEU A 155 -10.38 5.17 -14.20
CA LEU A 155 -9.07 5.21 -13.54
C LEU A 155 -8.00 4.71 -14.51
N SER A 156 -6.86 5.39 -14.56
CA SER A 156 -5.76 4.96 -15.41
C SER A 156 -4.41 5.01 -14.68
N LYS A 157 -3.52 4.10 -15.06
CA LYS A 157 -2.14 4.02 -14.58
C LYS A 157 -1.17 3.67 -15.68
N LYS A 158 0.10 3.93 -15.42
CA LYS A 158 1.21 3.70 -16.36
C LYS A 158 1.92 2.40 -16.01
N MET A 159 2.42 1.70 -17.04
CA MET A 159 3.28 0.53 -16.90
C MET A 159 4.39 0.54 -17.94
N LEU A 160 5.56 0.01 -17.59
CA LEU A 160 6.74 -0.03 -18.45
C LEU A 160 7.06 -1.49 -18.81
N LEU A 161 6.97 -1.80 -20.11
CA LEU A 161 7.39 -3.09 -20.67
C LEU A 161 8.87 -3.01 -21.06
N LEU A 162 9.65 -3.93 -20.53
CA LEU A 162 11.03 -4.19 -20.94
C LEU A 162 11.11 -5.52 -21.69
N LYS A 163 12.07 -5.66 -22.58
CA LYS A 163 12.42 -6.92 -23.25
C LYS A 163 13.83 -7.32 -22.87
#